data_f64480b1a252d88bd37ef155ea7b4d46
#
_entry.id   f64480b1a252d88bd37ef155ea7b4d46
#
_cell.length_a   1.000
_cell.length_b   1.000
_cell.length_c   1.000
_cell.angle_alpha   90.00
_cell.angle_beta   90.00
_cell.angle_gamma   90.00
#
_symmetry.space_group_name_H-M   'P 1'
#
loop_
_entity.id
_entity.type
_entity.pdbx_description
1 polymer ?
#
loop_
_entity_poly.entity_id
_entity_poly.type
_entity_poly.pdbx_seq_one_letter_code
_entity_poly.pdbx_strand_id
1 'polypeptide(L)'
;MKILVFGASGGTGRELLKQGLDKGIEVTAFVRDATKIKDIQNPNLAVVSGDVLSMEDVGPAVAGHDAVLYAVGAGPKRTTIREQGTRNVIEAMQTANVRRLVCLSSFGVGESRADLSFFTRYVVVGIFLRHAFADHERQEALVKECALDWTLVRPPHLKEGPHTGTYRHGLALAYGDIEGWISRGDLADFMLKQLDDDRYLRQAPRVSY
;
A
#
# COMPACT_ATOMS: atom_id res chain seq x y z
N MET A 1 5.51 -13.91 12.80
CA MET A 1 5.38 -13.38 11.42
C MET A 1 6.37 -12.23 11.24
N LYS A 2 7.08 -12.21 10.14
CA LYS A 2 8.04 -11.16 9.80
C LYS A 2 7.61 -10.47 8.49
N ILE A 3 7.37 -9.16 8.53
CA ILE A 3 6.87 -8.40 7.39
C ILE A 3 7.86 -7.34 6.93
N LEU A 4 7.87 -7.06 5.63
CA LEU A 4 8.61 -5.96 5.02
C LEU A 4 7.66 -4.86 4.56
N VAL A 5 7.92 -3.61 4.97
CA VAL A 5 7.11 -2.45 4.62
C VAL A 5 7.88 -1.52 3.70
N PHE A 6 7.49 -1.43 2.43
CA PHE A 6 7.96 -0.40 1.50
C PHE A 6 7.15 0.87 1.67
N GLY A 7 7.82 2.03 1.60
CA GLY A 7 7.18 3.32 1.87
C GLY A 7 7.00 3.60 3.37
N ALA A 8 7.77 2.94 4.21
CA ALA A 8 7.68 2.96 5.67
C ALA A 8 7.80 4.35 6.30
N SER A 9 8.48 5.30 5.67
CA SER A 9 8.60 6.69 6.13
C SER A 9 7.42 7.60 5.74
N GLY A 10 6.49 7.12 4.91
CA GLY A 10 5.27 7.84 4.55
C GLY A 10 4.21 7.76 5.64
N GLY A 11 3.15 8.59 5.57
CA GLY A 11 2.10 8.61 6.60
C GLY A 11 1.46 7.25 6.86
N THR A 12 0.98 6.54 5.82
CA THR A 12 0.43 5.18 5.97
C THR A 12 1.50 4.19 6.41
N GLY A 13 2.73 4.28 5.85
CA GLY A 13 3.84 3.40 6.23
C GLY A 13 4.19 3.50 7.70
N ARG A 14 4.24 4.71 8.26
CA ARG A 14 4.48 4.91 9.71
C ARG A 14 3.40 4.29 10.59
N GLU A 15 2.13 4.37 10.16
CA GLU A 15 1.03 3.69 10.86
C GLU A 15 1.14 2.16 10.77
N LEU A 16 1.55 1.62 9.60
CA LEU A 16 1.84 0.19 9.46
C LEU A 16 2.96 -0.27 10.40
N LEU A 17 4.06 0.53 10.52
CA LEU A 17 5.13 0.22 11.47
C LEU A 17 4.59 0.18 12.90
N LYS A 18 3.95 1.26 13.37
CA LYS A 18 3.45 1.37 14.75
C LYS A 18 2.51 0.22 15.10
N GLN A 19 1.46 0.04 14.31
CA GLN A 19 0.43 -0.97 14.61
C GLN A 19 0.95 -2.40 14.44
N GLY A 20 1.84 -2.67 13.47
CA GLY A 20 2.48 -3.97 13.34
C GLY A 20 3.34 -4.31 14.55
N LEU A 21 4.14 -3.36 15.03
CA LEU A 21 4.97 -3.51 16.22
C LEU A 21 4.12 -3.68 17.49
N ASP A 22 3.02 -2.92 17.64
CA ASP A 22 2.09 -3.04 18.78
C ASP A 22 1.40 -4.43 18.81
N LYS A 23 1.23 -5.05 17.65
CA LYS A 23 0.73 -6.45 17.53
C LYS A 23 1.83 -7.51 17.74
N GLY A 24 3.06 -7.12 18.03
CA GLY A 24 4.18 -8.05 18.23
C GLY A 24 4.74 -8.65 16.93
N ILE A 25 4.42 -8.07 15.78
CA ILE A 25 4.95 -8.50 14.49
C ILE A 25 6.41 -8.02 14.36
N GLU A 26 7.29 -8.85 13.81
CA GLU A 26 8.62 -8.42 13.39
C GLU A 26 8.51 -7.59 12.11
N VAL A 27 8.87 -6.32 12.17
CA VAL A 27 8.70 -5.40 11.05
C VAL A 27 10.05 -4.94 10.53
N THR A 28 10.28 -5.08 9.24
CA THR A 28 11.40 -4.47 8.53
C THR A 28 10.88 -3.26 7.76
N ALA A 29 11.41 -2.08 8.08
CA ALA A 29 11.12 -0.84 7.37
C ALA A 29 12.13 -0.62 6.25
N PHE A 30 11.66 -0.62 4.99
CA PHE A 30 12.49 -0.26 3.84
C PHE A 30 12.32 1.24 3.54
N VAL A 31 13.39 2.01 3.66
CA VAL A 31 13.38 3.47 3.56
C VAL A 31 14.58 3.99 2.78
N ARG A 32 14.44 5.12 2.08
CA ARG A 32 15.58 5.82 1.45
C ARG A 32 16.43 6.59 2.47
N ASP A 33 15.81 6.97 3.58
CA ASP A 33 16.42 7.79 4.62
C ASP A 33 15.92 7.33 5.99
N ALA A 34 16.77 6.60 6.71
CA ALA A 34 16.47 6.04 8.03
C ALA A 34 16.19 7.11 9.10
N THR A 35 16.68 8.34 8.91
CA THR A 35 16.44 9.43 9.87
C THR A 35 14.97 9.80 10.02
N LYS A 36 14.15 9.51 8.98
CA LYS A 36 12.72 9.81 8.96
C LYS A 36 11.87 8.92 9.87
N ILE A 37 12.44 7.84 10.38
CA ILE A 37 11.75 6.90 11.29
C ILE A 37 12.52 6.65 12.58
N LYS A 38 13.54 7.47 12.88
CA LYS A 38 14.41 7.35 14.08
C LYS A 38 13.65 7.47 15.41
N ASP A 39 12.47 8.07 15.37
CA ASP A 39 11.57 8.23 16.52
C ASP A 39 10.78 6.94 16.85
N ILE A 40 10.76 5.97 15.95
CA ILE A 40 10.14 4.65 16.19
C ILE A 40 11.22 3.71 16.70
N GLN A 41 11.18 3.42 18.00
CA GLN A 41 12.14 2.51 18.65
C GLN A 41 11.38 1.31 19.18
N ASN A 42 11.72 0.13 18.68
CA ASN A 42 11.11 -1.13 19.11
C ASN A 42 12.08 -2.29 18.80
N PRO A 43 12.28 -3.26 19.70
CA PRO A 43 13.16 -4.40 19.45
C PRO A 43 12.79 -5.26 18.24
N ASN A 44 11.51 -5.24 17.84
CA ASN A 44 11.01 -5.96 16.68
C ASN A 44 11.08 -5.14 15.38
N LEU A 45 11.69 -3.94 15.40
CA LEU A 45 11.88 -3.12 14.20
C LEU A 45 13.30 -3.27 13.67
N ALA A 46 13.41 -3.76 12.44
CA ALA A 46 14.61 -3.65 11.63
C ALA A 46 14.47 -2.52 10.59
N VAL A 47 15.57 -1.87 10.24
CA VAL A 47 15.58 -0.80 9.24
C VAL A 47 16.57 -1.15 8.14
N VAL A 48 16.11 -1.13 6.90
CA VAL A 48 16.91 -1.32 5.70
C VAL A 48 16.86 -0.05 4.85
N SER A 49 18.02 0.51 4.56
CA SER A 49 18.14 1.67 3.67
C SER A 49 18.34 1.23 2.24
N GLY A 50 17.56 1.80 1.31
CA GLY A 50 17.65 1.48 -0.12
C GLY A 50 16.63 2.25 -0.97
N ASP A 51 16.77 2.15 -2.28
CA ASP A 51 15.82 2.69 -3.25
C ASP A 51 14.96 1.55 -3.84
N VAL A 52 13.65 1.71 -3.79
CA VAL A 52 12.71 0.74 -4.38
C VAL A 52 12.87 0.60 -5.91
N LEU A 53 13.53 1.56 -6.55
CA LEU A 53 13.87 1.50 -7.97
C LEU A 53 15.15 0.68 -8.25
N SER A 54 15.94 0.35 -7.23
CA SER A 54 17.14 -0.49 -7.33
C SER A 54 16.80 -1.95 -7.00
N MET A 55 16.93 -2.85 -7.96
CA MET A 55 16.75 -4.28 -7.71
C MET A 55 17.83 -4.84 -6.76
N GLU A 56 19.03 -4.25 -6.80
CA GLU A 56 20.15 -4.61 -5.91
C GLU A 56 19.81 -4.35 -4.45
N ASP A 57 18.99 -3.30 -4.16
CA ASP A 57 18.55 -2.98 -2.82
C ASP A 57 17.31 -3.79 -2.42
N VAL A 58 16.36 -3.97 -3.37
CA VAL A 58 15.06 -4.63 -3.12
C VAL A 58 15.22 -6.14 -2.96
N GLY A 59 16.02 -6.79 -3.79
CA GLY A 59 16.18 -8.24 -3.80
C GLY A 59 16.58 -8.81 -2.43
N PRO A 60 17.71 -8.39 -1.85
CA PRO A 60 18.12 -8.84 -0.52
C PRO A 60 17.15 -8.46 0.61
N ALA A 61 16.47 -7.31 0.47
CA ALA A 61 15.54 -6.83 1.48
C ALA A 61 14.29 -7.71 1.60
N VAL A 62 13.82 -8.32 0.51
CA VAL A 62 12.61 -9.17 0.51
C VAL A 62 12.86 -10.54 1.13
N ALA A 63 14.06 -11.07 1.01
CA ALA A 63 14.39 -12.43 1.45
C ALA A 63 14.12 -12.64 2.96
N GLY A 64 13.54 -13.78 3.32
CA GLY A 64 13.31 -14.19 4.70
C GLY A 64 12.13 -13.48 5.40
N HIS A 65 11.23 -12.85 4.62
CA HIS A 65 9.98 -12.29 5.12
C HIS A 65 8.79 -13.19 4.75
N ASP A 66 7.74 -13.17 5.58
CA ASP A 66 6.50 -13.90 5.33
C ASP A 66 5.57 -13.13 4.37
N ALA A 67 5.60 -11.79 4.44
CA ALA A 67 4.75 -10.93 3.64
C ALA A 67 5.39 -9.55 3.36
N VAL A 68 4.89 -8.90 2.31
CA VAL A 68 5.26 -7.54 1.92
C VAL A 68 4.03 -6.63 1.96
N LEU A 69 4.16 -5.48 2.65
CA LEU A 69 3.23 -4.37 2.60
C LEU A 69 3.83 -3.24 1.75
N TYR A 70 3.19 -2.93 0.63
CA TYR A 70 3.67 -1.90 -0.29
C TYR A 70 2.82 -0.63 -0.18
N ALA A 71 3.36 0.40 0.45
CA ALA A 71 2.71 1.70 0.68
C ALA A 71 3.53 2.87 0.10
N VAL A 72 4.25 2.63 -1.01
CA VAL A 72 5.06 3.67 -1.66
C VAL A 72 4.14 4.71 -2.29
N GLY A 73 4.24 5.94 -1.76
CA GLY A 73 3.55 7.11 -2.27
C GLY A 73 4.45 7.98 -3.13
N ALA A 74 3.85 8.67 -4.07
CA ALA A 74 4.46 9.78 -4.79
C ALA A 74 3.46 10.94 -4.80
N GLY A 75 3.97 12.17 -4.82
CA GLY A 75 3.11 13.35 -4.96
C GLY A 75 2.38 13.38 -6.32
N PRO A 76 1.69 14.48 -6.66
CA PRO A 76 0.92 14.61 -7.90
C PRO A 76 1.80 14.75 -9.16
N LYS A 77 3.11 14.89 -9.01
CA LYS A 77 4.04 15.01 -10.12
C LYS A 77 4.08 13.73 -10.97
N ARG A 78 4.44 13.87 -12.23
CA ARG A 78 4.66 12.73 -13.12
C ARG A 78 5.78 11.85 -12.57
N THR A 79 5.48 10.58 -12.36
CA THR A 79 6.41 9.58 -11.82
C THR A 79 5.99 8.19 -12.28
N THR A 80 6.90 7.25 -12.24
CA THR A 80 6.70 5.81 -12.47
C THR A 80 7.14 4.99 -11.26
N ILE A 81 7.30 5.64 -10.10
CA ILE A 81 7.87 4.98 -8.92
C ILE A 81 6.97 3.84 -8.40
N ARG A 82 5.64 3.98 -8.53
CA ARG A 82 4.72 2.90 -8.14
C ARG A 82 4.84 1.72 -9.08
N GLU A 83 4.79 1.97 -10.37
CA GLU A 83 4.96 0.93 -11.39
C GLU A 83 6.31 0.22 -11.26
N GLN A 84 7.41 0.96 -11.36
CA GLN A 84 8.76 0.39 -11.37
C GLN A 84 9.13 -0.27 -10.03
N GLY A 85 8.81 0.39 -8.91
CA GLY A 85 9.05 -0.18 -7.58
C GLY A 85 8.22 -1.45 -7.35
N THR A 86 6.96 -1.47 -7.80
CA THR A 86 6.13 -2.68 -7.69
C THR A 86 6.69 -3.81 -8.56
N ARG A 87 7.19 -3.53 -9.76
CA ARG A 87 7.84 -4.52 -10.62
C ARG A 87 9.04 -5.17 -9.91
N ASN A 88 9.93 -4.36 -9.34
CA ASN A 88 11.10 -4.84 -8.61
C ASN A 88 10.70 -5.69 -7.41
N VAL A 89 9.69 -5.24 -6.64
CA VAL A 89 9.21 -5.98 -5.47
C VAL A 89 8.57 -7.32 -5.86
N ILE A 90 7.75 -7.37 -6.91
CA ILE A 90 7.15 -8.63 -7.40
C ILE A 90 8.23 -9.61 -7.83
N GLU A 91 9.22 -9.17 -8.60
CA GLU A 91 10.34 -10.00 -9.06
C GLU A 91 11.17 -10.54 -7.89
N ALA A 92 11.50 -9.68 -6.91
CA ALA A 92 12.22 -10.08 -5.71
C ALA A 92 11.41 -11.08 -4.86
N MET A 93 10.09 -10.86 -4.71
CA MET A 93 9.20 -11.77 -3.98
C MET A 93 9.12 -13.15 -4.64
N GLN A 94 8.99 -13.19 -5.96
CA GLN A 94 8.97 -14.45 -6.72
C GLN A 94 10.30 -15.20 -6.57
N THR A 95 11.43 -14.52 -6.67
CA THR A 95 12.77 -15.09 -6.50
C THR A 95 12.98 -15.62 -5.08
N ALA A 96 12.51 -14.91 -4.07
CA ALA A 96 12.65 -15.29 -2.65
C ALA A 96 11.55 -16.24 -2.13
N ASN A 97 10.59 -16.65 -2.99
CA ASN A 97 9.41 -17.44 -2.61
C ASN A 97 8.54 -16.78 -1.52
N VAL A 98 8.51 -15.46 -1.44
CA VAL A 98 7.61 -14.69 -0.58
C VAL A 98 6.31 -14.45 -1.35
N ARG A 99 5.19 -14.95 -0.85
CA ARG A 99 3.94 -14.99 -1.64
C ARG A 99 2.97 -13.87 -1.32
N ARG A 100 2.84 -13.46 -0.05
CA ARG A 100 1.80 -12.52 0.39
C ARG A 100 2.18 -11.07 0.14
N LEU A 101 1.41 -10.40 -0.73
CA LEU A 101 1.57 -8.98 -1.07
C LEU A 101 0.29 -8.21 -0.74
N VAL A 102 0.38 -7.19 0.12
CA VAL A 102 -0.70 -6.21 0.33
C VAL A 102 -0.24 -4.87 -0.23
N CYS A 103 -0.85 -4.44 -1.32
CA CYS A 103 -0.41 -3.27 -2.08
C CYS A 103 -1.43 -2.14 -2.00
N LEU A 104 -0.98 -0.98 -1.57
CA LEU A 104 -1.79 0.23 -1.52
C LEU A 104 -1.95 0.83 -2.93
N SER A 105 -3.21 0.96 -3.35
CA SER A 105 -3.64 1.64 -4.57
C SER A 105 -4.51 2.86 -4.23
N SER A 106 -5.50 3.16 -5.05
CA SER A 106 -6.44 4.28 -4.84
C SER A 106 -7.83 3.93 -5.36
N PHE A 107 -8.86 4.39 -4.67
CA PHE A 107 -10.22 4.40 -5.20
C PHE A 107 -10.27 5.25 -6.47
N GLY A 108 -10.96 4.77 -7.50
CA GLY A 108 -10.99 5.40 -8.82
C GLY A 108 -9.96 4.87 -9.81
N VAL A 109 -9.18 3.84 -9.43
CA VAL A 109 -8.30 3.09 -10.33
C VAL A 109 -9.04 1.87 -10.87
N GLY A 110 -8.76 1.49 -12.10
CA GLY A 110 -9.40 0.35 -12.76
C GLY A 110 -10.92 0.50 -12.85
N GLU A 111 -11.66 -0.57 -12.54
CA GLU A 111 -13.12 -0.62 -12.59
C GLU A 111 -13.79 0.36 -11.61
N SER A 112 -13.15 0.69 -10.49
CA SER A 112 -13.70 1.64 -9.51
C SER A 112 -13.79 3.08 -10.03
N ARG A 113 -13.19 3.37 -11.19
CA ARG A 113 -13.28 4.67 -11.86
C ARG A 113 -14.71 4.99 -12.32
N ALA A 114 -15.51 3.96 -12.63
CA ALA A 114 -16.90 4.12 -13.04
C ALA A 114 -17.78 4.66 -11.91
N ASP A 115 -17.39 4.41 -10.65
CA ASP A 115 -18.16 4.80 -9.46
C ASP A 115 -17.84 6.21 -8.97
N LEU A 116 -16.83 6.88 -9.53
CA LEU A 116 -16.54 8.27 -9.21
C LEU A 116 -17.60 9.21 -9.77
N SER A 117 -17.92 10.28 -9.03
CA SER A 117 -18.77 11.35 -9.55
C SER A 117 -18.17 11.94 -10.83
N PHE A 118 -19.02 12.51 -11.70
CA PHE A 118 -18.58 13.15 -12.96
C PHE A 118 -17.46 14.17 -12.70
N PHE A 119 -17.64 15.06 -11.72
CA PHE A 119 -16.63 16.06 -11.38
C PHE A 119 -15.32 15.44 -10.92
N THR A 120 -15.36 14.49 -10.00
CA THR A 120 -14.16 13.79 -9.50
C THR A 120 -13.45 13.06 -10.63
N ARG A 121 -14.20 12.35 -11.48
CA ARG A 121 -13.66 11.54 -12.58
C ARG A 121 -12.95 12.36 -13.64
N TYR A 122 -13.56 13.45 -14.09
CA TYR A 122 -13.06 14.22 -15.24
C TYR A 122 -12.19 15.41 -14.85
N VAL A 123 -12.48 16.07 -13.72
CA VAL A 123 -11.73 17.23 -13.26
C VAL A 123 -10.63 16.83 -12.30
N VAL A 124 -10.95 16.21 -11.17
CA VAL A 124 -9.93 15.91 -10.13
C VAL A 124 -8.94 14.86 -10.66
N VAL A 125 -9.44 13.71 -11.08
CA VAL A 125 -8.61 12.60 -11.57
C VAL A 125 -8.10 12.91 -12.98
N GLY A 126 -8.95 13.37 -13.88
CA GLY A 126 -8.62 13.54 -15.31
C GLY A 126 -7.64 14.69 -15.58
N ILE A 127 -7.61 15.72 -14.73
CA ILE A 127 -6.73 16.89 -14.94
C ILE A 127 -5.63 16.92 -13.87
N PHE A 128 -6.02 17.03 -12.59
CA PHE A 128 -5.05 17.27 -11.51
C PHE A 128 -4.25 16.05 -11.10
N LEU A 129 -4.85 14.87 -11.07
CA LEU A 129 -4.24 13.63 -10.59
C LEU A 129 -3.92 12.64 -11.71
N ARG A 130 -4.05 13.02 -12.99
CA ARG A 130 -3.90 12.12 -14.13
C ARG A 130 -2.62 11.30 -14.13
N HIS A 131 -1.50 11.91 -13.74
CA HIS A 131 -0.21 11.22 -13.72
C HIS A 131 -0.11 10.22 -12.57
N ALA A 132 -0.63 10.57 -11.39
CA ALA A 132 -0.66 9.68 -10.25
C ALA A 132 -1.59 8.48 -10.50
N PHE A 133 -2.76 8.72 -11.09
CA PHE A 133 -3.69 7.63 -11.43
C PHE A 133 -3.15 6.72 -12.53
N ALA A 134 -2.52 7.28 -13.56
CA ALA A 134 -1.87 6.47 -14.59
C ALA A 134 -0.75 5.59 -14.03
N ASP A 135 0.01 6.07 -13.03
CA ASP A 135 1.02 5.27 -12.34
C ASP A 135 0.37 4.15 -11.49
N HIS A 136 -0.73 4.43 -10.80
CA HIS A 136 -1.52 3.41 -10.09
C HIS A 136 -2.16 2.38 -11.03
N GLU A 137 -2.68 2.79 -12.19
CA GLU A 137 -3.23 1.86 -13.19
C GLU A 137 -2.18 0.86 -13.66
N ARG A 138 -0.96 1.33 -13.96
CA ARG A 138 0.16 0.45 -14.34
C ARG A 138 0.63 -0.44 -13.18
N GLN A 139 0.67 0.11 -11.96
CA GLN A 139 0.94 -0.66 -10.75
C GLN A 139 -0.05 -1.82 -10.58
N GLU A 140 -1.36 -1.53 -10.66
CA GLU A 140 -2.39 -2.56 -10.50
C GLU A 140 -2.33 -3.64 -11.59
N ALA A 141 -2.01 -3.25 -12.84
CA ALA A 141 -1.85 -4.21 -13.93
C ALA A 141 -0.75 -5.23 -13.60
N LEU A 142 0.42 -4.77 -13.14
CA LEU A 142 1.50 -5.65 -12.72
C LEU A 142 1.11 -6.59 -11.58
N VAL A 143 0.40 -6.07 -10.57
CA VAL A 143 -0.03 -6.88 -9.43
C VAL A 143 -1.07 -7.93 -9.85
N LYS A 144 -2.02 -7.57 -10.71
CA LYS A 144 -3.07 -8.48 -11.19
C LYS A 144 -2.53 -9.61 -12.09
N GLU A 145 -1.46 -9.33 -12.83
CA GLU A 145 -0.81 -10.31 -13.71
C GLU A 145 0.15 -11.26 -12.99
N CYS A 146 0.61 -10.92 -11.78
CA CYS A 146 1.57 -11.75 -11.06
C CYS A 146 0.93 -12.96 -10.37
N ALA A 147 1.75 -13.99 -10.10
CA ALA A 147 1.32 -15.23 -9.45
C ALA A 147 1.30 -15.16 -7.91
N LEU A 148 1.50 -13.97 -7.33
CA LEU A 148 1.51 -13.78 -5.88
C LEU A 148 0.10 -13.86 -5.29
N ASP A 149 0.04 -14.03 -3.98
CA ASP A 149 -1.17 -13.96 -3.18
C ASP A 149 -1.39 -12.50 -2.75
N TRP A 150 -1.91 -11.70 -3.67
CA TRP A 150 -2.01 -10.25 -3.52
C TRP A 150 -3.39 -9.77 -3.04
N THR A 151 -3.39 -8.60 -2.39
CA THR A 151 -4.58 -7.77 -2.15
C THR A 151 -4.25 -6.34 -2.52
N LEU A 152 -5.05 -5.73 -3.41
CA LEU A 152 -4.94 -4.32 -3.79
C LEU A 152 -5.91 -3.50 -2.94
N VAL A 153 -5.42 -2.67 -2.04
CA VAL A 153 -6.26 -1.86 -1.15
C VAL A 153 -6.52 -0.49 -1.78
N ARG A 154 -7.79 -0.16 -1.99
CA ARG A 154 -8.24 1.06 -2.67
C ARG A 154 -8.95 2.03 -1.72
N PRO A 155 -8.23 2.84 -0.95
CA PRO A 155 -8.81 3.92 -0.18
C PRO A 155 -9.17 5.12 -1.08
N PRO A 156 -10.13 5.96 -0.65
CA PRO A 156 -10.36 7.29 -1.21
C PRO A 156 -9.28 8.27 -0.69
N HIS A 157 -9.67 9.52 -0.42
CA HIS A 157 -8.76 10.52 0.13
C HIS A 157 -8.24 10.11 1.52
N LEU A 158 -6.91 10.20 1.74
CA LEU A 158 -6.27 9.88 3.01
C LEU A 158 -6.09 11.13 3.88
N LYS A 159 -6.51 11.04 5.14
CA LYS A 159 -6.29 12.09 6.15
C LYS A 159 -5.44 11.57 7.30
N GLU A 160 -4.78 12.48 7.99
CA GLU A 160 -4.26 12.16 9.32
C GLU A 160 -5.43 11.93 10.27
N GLY A 161 -5.30 10.95 11.16
CA GLY A 161 -6.34 10.62 12.11
C GLY A 161 -6.04 9.33 12.86
N PRO A 162 -6.75 9.08 13.97
CA PRO A 162 -6.52 7.93 14.83
C PRO A 162 -6.90 6.61 14.13
N HIS A 163 -6.41 5.52 14.70
CA HIS A 163 -6.94 4.20 14.48
C HIS A 163 -8.21 4.03 15.31
N THR A 164 -9.35 3.93 14.65
CA THR A 164 -10.65 3.73 15.30
C THR A 164 -11.12 2.28 15.24
N GLY A 165 -10.64 1.52 14.27
CA GLY A 165 -11.07 0.17 13.98
C GLY A 165 -12.48 0.08 13.37
N THR A 166 -13.12 1.23 13.11
CA THR A 166 -14.50 1.32 12.61
C THR A 166 -14.51 1.96 11.23
N TYR A 167 -14.61 1.15 10.21
CA TYR A 167 -14.66 1.56 8.79
C TYR A 167 -15.40 0.51 7.97
N ARG A 168 -15.83 0.89 6.78
CA ARG A 168 -16.48 0.01 5.81
C ARG A 168 -15.47 -0.47 4.79
N HIS A 169 -15.62 -1.70 4.32
CA HIS A 169 -14.79 -2.25 3.26
C HIS A 169 -15.57 -3.27 2.42
N GLY A 170 -15.18 -3.44 1.17
CA GLY A 170 -15.83 -4.38 0.26
C GLY A 170 -15.46 -4.13 -1.20
N LEU A 171 -15.86 -5.05 -2.07
CA LEU A 171 -15.61 -4.93 -3.51
C LEU A 171 -16.61 -3.98 -4.19
N ALA A 172 -17.83 -3.88 -3.64
CA ALA A 172 -18.96 -3.16 -4.23
C ALA A 172 -19.34 -1.88 -3.47
N LEU A 173 -18.42 -1.32 -2.64
CA LEU A 173 -18.68 -0.01 -2.01
C LEU A 173 -18.73 1.07 -3.09
N ALA A 174 -19.92 1.65 -3.32
CA ALA A 174 -20.09 2.75 -4.23
C ALA A 174 -19.63 4.07 -3.61
N TYR A 175 -19.23 5.04 -4.45
CA TYR A 175 -18.75 6.35 -3.95
C TYR A 175 -19.83 7.11 -3.16
N GLY A 176 -21.12 6.91 -3.49
CA GLY A 176 -22.23 7.51 -2.77
C GLY A 176 -22.51 6.90 -1.38
N ASP A 177 -21.94 5.73 -1.09
CA ASP A 177 -22.14 5.01 0.17
C ASP A 177 -21.04 5.24 1.19
N ILE A 178 -20.06 6.09 0.87
CA ILE A 178 -18.86 6.33 1.66
C ILE A 178 -18.60 7.83 1.85
N GLU A 179 -17.90 8.17 2.92
CA GLU A 179 -17.53 9.57 3.21
C GLU A 179 -16.44 10.14 2.28
N GLY A 180 -15.89 9.33 1.39
CA GLY A 180 -14.87 9.77 0.44
C GLY A 180 -13.48 9.99 1.07
N TRP A 181 -13.28 9.55 2.32
CA TRP A 181 -11.98 9.61 3.01
C TRP A 181 -11.84 8.51 4.06
N ILE A 182 -10.59 8.26 4.47
CA ILE A 182 -10.26 7.35 5.58
C ILE A 182 -8.99 7.87 6.28
N SER A 183 -8.87 7.61 7.60
CA SER A 183 -7.64 7.90 8.31
C SER A 183 -6.52 6.94 7.89
N ARG A 184 -5.27 7.41 7.96
CA ARG A 184 -4.13 6.52 7.73
C ARG A 184 -4.02 5.43 8.79
N GLY A 185 -4.48 5.70 10.01
CA GLY A 185 -4.55 4.72 11.07
C GLY A 185 -5.48 3.55 10.73
N ASP A 186 -6.70 3.84 10.30
CA ASP A 186 -7.66 2.79 9.92
C ASP A 186 -7.29 2.08 8.62
N LEU A 187 -6.68 2.80 7.66
CA LEU A 187 -6.14 2.17 6.46
C LEU A 187 -5.03 1.17 6.80
N ALA A 188 -4.12 1.53 7.71
CA ALA A 188 -3.05 0.65 8.13
C ALA A 188 -3.59 -0.59 8.86
N ASP A 189 -4.59 -0.42 9.73
CA ASP A 189 -5.28 -1.55 10.38
C ASP A 189 -5.92 -2.50 9.36
N PHE A 190 -6.64 -1.94 8.37
CA PHE A 190 -7.20 -2.76 7.29
C PHE A 190 -6.12 -3.52 6.52
N MET A 191 -5.01 -2.86 6.16
CA MET A 191 -3.91 -3.51 5.43
C MET A 191 -3.25 -4.62 6.26
N LEU A 192 -3.03 -4.41 7.56
CA LEU A 192 -2.46 -5.42 8.45
C LEU A 192 -3.40 -6.63 8.62
N LYS A 193 -4.70 -6.42 8.72
CA LYS A 193 -5.70 -7.52 8.79
C LYS A 193 -5.66 -8.43 7.55
N GLN A 194 -5.24 -7.90 6.39
CA GLN A 194 -5.11 -8.73 5.19
C GLN A 194 -3.96 -9.74 5.26
N LEU A 195 -3.08 -9.66 6.26
CA LEU A 195 -2.02 -10.66 6.44
C LEU A 195 -2.57 -12.02 6.88
N ASP A 196 -3.68 -12.03 7.62
CA ASP A 196 -4.30 -13.21 8.21
C ASP A 196 -5.73 -13.48 7.67
N ASP A 197 -6.26 -12.62 6.79
CA ASP A 197 -7.60 -12.75 6.19
C ASP A 197 -7.51 -12.94 4.67
N ASP A 198 -7.89 -14.12 4.20
CA ASP A 198 -7.86 -14.49 2.77
C ASP A 198 -9.10 -14.01 2.00
N ARG A 199 -10.06 -13.33 2.65
CA ARG A 199 -11.32 -12.87 2.04
C ARG A 199 -11.09 -12.08 0.74
N TYR A 200 -10.02 -11.28 0.70
CA TYR A 200 -9.68 -10.44 -0.45
C TYR A 200 -8.42 -10.92 -1.19
N LEU A 201 -8.15 -12.21 -1.12
CA LEU A 201 -7.05 -12.78 -1.88
C LEU A 201 -7.29 -12.63 -3.38
N ARG A 202 -6.34 -12.03 -4.09
CA ARG A 202 -6.43 -11.67 -5.53
C ARG A 202 -7.61 -10.76 -5.85
N GLN A 203 -7.95 -9.86 -4.94
CA GLN A 203 -9.03 -8.91 -5.09
C GLN A 203 -8.58 -7.50 -4.72
N ALA A 204 -9.43 -6.51 -5.11
CA ALA A 204 -9.15 -5.09 -4.94
C ALA A 204 -10.25 -4.40 -4.08
N PRO A 205 -10.32 -4.70 -2.76
CA PRO A 205 -11.31 -4.08 -1.89
C PRO A 205 -11.12 -2.58 -1.77
N ARG A 206 -12.25 -1.89 -1.67
CA ARG A 206 -12.36 -0.48 -1.29
C ARG A 206 -12.47 -0.40 0.22
N VAL A 207 -11.94 0.66 0.82
CA VAL A 207 -12.01 0.88 2.27
C VAL A 207 -12.21 2.36 2.57
N SER A 208 -13.25 2.71 3.37
CA SER A 208 -13.63 4.09 3.70
C SER A 208 -14.51 4.13 4.95
N TYR A 209 -14.77 5.31 5.44
CA TYR A 209 -15.86 5.55 6.38
C TYR A 209 -17.21 5.56 5.69
#